data_f7065d688ad964e9e624e90773c01c12
#
_entry.id   f7065d688ad964e9e624e90773c01c12
#
_cell.length_a   1.000
_cell.length_b   1.000
_cell.length_c   1.000
_cell.angle_alpha   90.00
_cell.angle_beta   90.00
_cell.angle_gamma   90.00
#
_symmetry.space_group_name_H-M   'P 1'
#
loop_
_entity.id
_entity.type
_entity.pdbx_description
1 polymer ?
#
loop_
_entity_poly.entity_id
_entity_poly.type
_entity_poly.pdbx_seq_one_letter_code
_entity_poly.pdbx_strand_id
1 'polypeptide(L)'
;IICTFFMIIAGINFALHFLGWNDKSLRNYLRDPECRFYLGWIAVGMVITVGYLYWSNTYNLTNSLLHGSFELVSILTTTGFGTADFSLWPTFLPFMLFLFAFMGGCAGSTAGGMKVIRVLLIYKQGMREIYRLIHPNAVFPIKIGNTTVSDRVLESVWGFFSVYLLAFVGMFMLLLASGLDFTTAYSAVGACINNLGPGMGQVAAHYGNINDFAKWVLCFAMLL
;
A
#
# COMPACT_ATOMS: atom_id res chain seq x y z
N ILE A 1 -10.44 -17.26 2.29
CA ILE A 1 -9.14 -17.83 2.70
C ILE A 1 -8.28 -18.18 1.47
N ILE A 2 -8.78 -18.97 0.48
CA ILE A 2 -7.99 -19.35 -0.71
C ILE A 2 -7.55 -18.09 -1.48
N CYS A 3 -8.48 -17.19 -1.80
CA CYS A 3 -8.15 -15.94 -2.50
C CYS A 3 -7.15 -15.09 -1.71
N THR A 4 -7.32 -14.96 -0.39
CA THR A 4 -6.40 -14.21 0.48
C THR A 4 -4.97 -14.75 0.38
N PHE A 5 -4.81 -16.07 0.39
CA PHE A 5 -3.52 -16.73 0.26
C PHE A 5 -2.85 -16.40 -1.10
N PHE A 6 -3.61 -16.51 -2.20
CA PHE A 6 -3.07 -16.19 -3.53
C PHE A 6 -2.78 -14.69 -3.72
N MET A 7 -3.57 -13.80 -3.14
CA MET A 7 -3.29 -12.36 -3.13
C MET A 7 -1.97 -12.04 -2.42
N ILE A 8 -1.70 -12.68 -1.27
CA ILE A 8 -0.41 -12.50 -0.56
C ILE A 8 0.76 -12.96 -1.43
N ILE A 9 0.64 -14.13 -2.07
CA ILE A 9 1.68 -14.66 -2.97
C ILE A 9 1.90 -13.72 -4.17
N ALA A 10 0.82 -13.27 -4.81
CA ALA A 10 0.89 -12.36 -5.97
C ALA A 10 1.54 -11.01 -5.64
N GLY A 11 1.49 -10.57 -4.37
CA GLY A 11 2.16 -9.37 -3.88
C GLY A 11 3.67 -9.54 -3.62
N ILE A 12 4.23 -10.76 -3.72
CA ILE A 12 5.66 -11.03 -3.60
C ILE A 12 6.32 -10.92 -4.98
N ASN A 13 7.61 -10.55 -5.01
CA ASN A 13 8.39 -10.47 -6.21
C ASN A 13 8.43 -11.82 -6.96
N PHE A 14 8.06 -11.83 -8.24
CA PHE A 14 8.03 -13.06 -9.07
C PHE A 14 9.42 -13.70 -9.26
N ALA A 15 10.49 -12.91 -9.23
CA ALA A 15 11.84 -13.47 -9.26
C ALA A 15 12.14 -14.35 -8.04
N LEU A 16 11.60 -14.03 -6.86
CA LEU A 16 11.73 -14.88 -5.67
C LEU A 16 10.94 -16.18 -5.81
N HIS A 17 9.79 -16.17 -6.50
CA HIS A 17 9.06 -17.41 -6.79
C HIS A 17 9.88 -18.33 -7.70
N PHE A 18 10.50 -17.75 -8.73
CA PHE A 18 11.37 -18.53 -9.63
C PHE A 18 12.56 -19.13 -8.86
N LEU A 19 13.25 -18.34 -8.04
CA LEU A 19 14.38 -18.83 -7.22
C LEU A 19 13.92 -19.88 -6.19
N GLY A 20 12.78 -19.66 -5.54
CA GLY A 20 12.22 -20.63 -4.58
C GLY A 20 11.87 -21.97 -5.23
N TRP A 21 11.35 -21.92 -6.45
CA TRP A 21 11.04 -23.11 -7.23
C TRP A 21 12.31 -23.85 -7.69
N ASN A 22 13.29 -23.11 -8.23
CA ASN A 22 14.54 -23.66 -8.72
C ASN A 22 15.37 -24.31 -7.59
N ASP A 23 15.49 -23.63 -6.46
CA ASP A 23 16.27 -24.10 -5.31
C ASP A 23 15.48 -25.04 -4.40
N LYS A 24 14.20 -25.25 -4.67
CA LYS A 24 13.24 -26.03 -3.83
C LYS A 24 13.30 -25.61 -2.34
N SER A 25 13.48 -24.32 -2.08
CA SER A 25 13.72 -23.81 -0.74
C SER A 25 12.87 -22.56 -0.45
N LEU A 26 12.10 -22.59 0.62
CA LEU A 26 11.37 -21.43 1.15
C LEU A 26 12.28 -20.41 1.84
N ARG A 27 13.55 -20.75 2.06
CA ARG A 27 14.52 -19.91 2.74
C ARG A 27 14.80 -18.60 2.00
N ASN A 28 14.65 -18.60 0.66
CA ASN A 28 14.85 -17.42 -0.18
C ASN A 28 13.86 -16.30 0.18
N TYR A 29 12.59 -16.62 0.46
CA TYR A 29 11.57 -15.65 0.88
C TYR A 29 11.91 -15.01 2.24
N LEU A 30 12.42 -15.80 3.18
CA LEU A 30 12.79 -15.32 4.52
C LEU A 30 14.14 -14.58 4.55
N ARG A 31 14.98 -14.74 3.54
CA ARG A 31 16.27 -14.02 3.42
C ARG A 31 16.12 -12.69 2.72
N ASP A 32 15.13 -12.55 1.86
CA ASP A 32 14.89 -11.29 1.15
C ASP A 32 14.34 -10.22 2.10
N PRO A 33 15.03 -9.07 2.24
CA PRO A 33 14.61 -8.00 3.16
C PRO A 33 13.28 -7.36 2.77
N GLU A 34 12.99 -7.25 1.46
CA GLU A 34 11.74 -6.68 0.97
C GLU A 34 10.56 -7.60 1.30
N CYS A 35 10.68 -8.89 1.00
CA CYS A 35 9.66 -9.89 1.30
C CYS A 35 9.39 -9.98 2.81
N ARG A 36 10.43 -9.95 3.65
CA ARG A 36 10.25 -9.92 5.11
C ARG A 36 9.50 -8.69 5.59
N PHE A 37 9.84 -7.53 5.06
CA PHE A 37 9.16 -6.28 5.41
C PHE A 37 7.70 -6.32 4.97
N TYR A 38 7.42 -6.79 3.76
CA TYR A 38 6.07 -6.98 3.23
C TYR A 38 5.22 -7.91 4.11
N LEU A 39 5.73 -9.10 4.42
CA LEU A 39 5.02 -10.07 5.26
C LEU A 39 4.83 -9.56 6.69
N GLY A 40 5.84 -8.88 7.24
CA GLY A 40 5.74 -8.24 8.55
C GLY A 40 4.67 -7.16 8.60
N TRP A 41 4.56 -6.37 7.54
CA TRP A 41 3.56 -5.32 7.42
C TRP A 41 2.14 -5.88 7.31
N ILE A 42 1.96 -6.96 6.53
CA ILE A 42 0.69 -7.72 6.50
C ILE A 42 0.32 -8.23 7.90
N ALA A 43 1.28 -8.84 8.60
CA ALA A 43 1.02 -9.38 9.93
C ALA A 43 0.60 -8.28 10.93
N VAL A 44 1.29 -7.15 10.94
CA VAL A 44 0.93 -5.99 11.77
C VAL A 44 -0.44 -5.46 11.40
N GLY A 45 -0.71 -5.28 10.11
CA GLY A 45 -2.01 -4.83 9.62
C GLY A 45 -3.15 -5.80 10.02
N MET A 46 -2.92 -7.12 9.91
CA MET A 46 -3.91 -8.13 10.35
C MET A 46 -4.21 -8.02 11.85
N VAL A 47 -3.19 -7.91 12.67
CA VAL A 47 -3.38 -7.79 14.13
C VAL A 47 -4.19 -6.55 14.47
N ILE A 48 -3.86 -5.41 13.85
CA ILE A 48 -4.58 -4.15 14.09
C ILE A 48 -6.02 -4.25 13.57
N THR A 49 -6.23 -4.69 12.32
CA THR A 49 -7.57 -4.71 11.70
C THR A 49 -8.49 -5.69 12.44
N VAL A 50 -8.04 -6.92 12.64
CA VAL A 50 -8.84 -7.95 13.32
C VAL A 50 -9.07 -7.59 14.78
N GLY A 51 -8.03 -7.13 15.49
CA GLY A 51 -8.11 -6.72 16.88
C GLY A 51 -9.08 -5.56 17.09
N TYR A 52 -9.03 -4.56 16.22
CA TYR A 52 -9.91 -3.40 16.32
C TYR A 52 -11.38 -3.73 15.96
N LEU A 53 -11.62 -4.54 14.92
CA LEU A 53 -12.97 -5.03 14.56
C LEU A 53 -13.61 -5.84 15.69
N TYR A 54 -12.82 -6.66 16.35
CA TYR A 54 -13.28 -7.43 17.50
C TYR A 54 -13.54 -6.52 18.71
N TRP A 55 -12.63 -5.60 19.04
CA TRP A 55 -12.77 -4.69 20.18
C TRP A 55 -13.94 -3.72 20.01
N SER A 56 -14.17 -3.21 18.80
CA SER A 56 -15.31 -2.33 18.49
C SER A 56 -16.67 -3.05 18.44
N ASN A 57 -16.71 -4.36 18.68
CA ASN A 57 -17.92 -5.21 18.57
C ASN A 57 -18.61 -5.10 17.18
N THR A 58 -17.85 -4.73 16.12
CA THR A 58 -18.37 -4.69 14.75
C THR A 58 -18.67 -6.10 14.25
N TYR A 59 -17.77 -7.05 14.54
CA TYR A 59 -17.92 -8.48 14.22
C TYR A 59 -17.46 -9.36 15.38
N ASN A 60 -17.96 -10.60 15.41
CA ASN A 60 -17.37 -11.64 16.25
C ASN A 60 -15.96 -12.03 15.73
N LEU A 61 -15.17 -12.73 16.55
CA LEU A 61 -13.77 -13.06 16.20
C LEU A 61 -13.63 -13.77 14.84
N THR A 62 -14.53 -14.70 14.53
CA THR A 62 -14.49 -15.47 13.27
C THR A 62 -14.70 -14.56 12.05
N ASN A 63 -15.70 -13.68 12.11
CA ASN A 63 -16.00 -12.74 11.02
C ASN A 63 -14.94 -11.62 10.94
N SER A 64 -14.41 -11.16 12.07
CA SER A 64 -13.29 -10.21 12.10
C SER A 64 -12.06 -10.79 11.41
N LEU A 65 -11.72 -12.06 11.66
CA LEU A 65 -10.65 -12.77 10.98
C LEU A 65 -10.94 -12.92 9.48
N LEU A 66 -12.16 -13.33 9.11
CA LEU A 66 -12.51 -13.57 7.71
C LEU A 66 -12.51 -12.28 6.89
N HIS A 67 -13.31 -11.30 7.30
CA HIS A 67 -13.47 -10.04 6.55
C HIS A 67 -12.27 -9.12 6.74
N GLY A 68 -11.75 -8.99 7.95
CA GLY A 68 -10.61 -8.13 8.24
C GLY A 68 -9.33 -8.54 7.50
N SER A 69 -9.03 -9.86 7.46
CA SER A 69 -7.86 -10.35 6.72
C SER A 69 -8.03 -10.22 5.21
N PHE A 70 -9.24 -10.47 4.70
CA PHE A 70 -9.51 -10.38 3.27
C PHE A 70 -9.39 -8.95 2.77
N GLU A 71 -10.09 -8.00 3.41
CA GLU A 71 -10.06 -6.57 3.02
C GLU A 71 -8.64 -5.99 3.14
N LEU A 72 -7.94 -6.25 4.25
CA LEU A 72 -6.57 -5.78 4.42
C LEU A 72 -5.66 -6.25 3.28
N VAL A 73 -5.67 -7.56 2.99
CA VAL A 73 -4.80 -8.13 1.95
C VAL A 73 -5.20 -7.63 0.57
N SER A 74 -6.51 -7.57 0.28
CA SER A 74 -7.03 -7.08 -1.00
C SER A 74 -6.63 -5.62 -1.26
N ILE A 75 -6.74 -4.77 -0.24
CA ILE A 75 -6.38 -3.35 -0.34
C ILE A 75 -4.86 -3.18 -0.44
N LEU A 76 -4.08 -3.85 0.42
CA LEU A 76 -2.62 -3.75 0.41
C LEU A 76 -2.01 -4.27 -0.91
N THR A 77 -2.54 -5.38 -1.44
CA THR A 77 -2.07 -5.93 -2.73
C THR A 77 -2.70 -5.25 -3.94
N THR A 78 -3.52 -4.21 -3.70
CA THR A 78 -4.27 -3.49 -4.74
C THR A 78 -5.10 -4.41 -5.65
N THR A 79 -5.64 -5.50 -5.09
CA THR A 79 -6.49 -6.45 -5.81
C THR A 79 -7.91 -5.91 -6.00
N GLY A 80 -8.44 -5.17 -5.00
CA GLY A 80 -9.70 -4.45 -5.07
C GLY A 80 -10.98 -5.28 -4.92
N PHE A 81 -10.88 -6.58 -4.59
CA PHE A 81 -12.06 -7.37 -4.24
C PHE A 81 -12.44 -7.13 -2.77
N GLY A 82 -13.75 -7.01 -2.51
CA GLY A 82 -14.32 -6.88 -1.16
C GLY A 82 -15.24 -8.03 -0.80
N THR A 83 -15.27 -8.40 0.47
CA THR A 83 -16.25 -9.32 1.08
C THR A 83 -17.18 -8.61 2.04
N ALA A 84 -16.85 -7.37 2.40
CA ALA A 84 -17.64 -6.48 3.24
C ALA A 84 -17.39 -5.03 2.80
N ASP A 85 -18.33 -4.15 3.08
CA ASP A 85 -18.12 -2.73 2.87
C ASP A 85 -17.28 -2.14 4.02
N PHE A 86 -15.97 -2.04 3.78
CA PHE A 86 -15.04 -1.51 4.77
C PHE A 86 -15.25 -0.01 5.04
N SER A 87 -15.97 0.72 4.18
CA SER A 87 -16.28 2.13 4.39
C SER A 87 -17.22 2.36 5.58
N LEU A 88 -18.00 1.33 5.94
CA LEU A 88 -18.90 1.32 7.09
C LEU A 88 -18.21 0.94 8.41
N TRP A 89 -16.96 0.54 8.38
CA TRP A 89 -16.21 0.19 9.57
C TRP A 89 -15.89 1.44 10.42
N PRO A 90 -15.52 1.28 11.69
CA PRO A 90 -15.11 2.42 12.52
C PRO A 90 -14.06 3.28 11.81
N THR A 91 -14.23 4.59 11.84
CA THR A 91 -13.53 5.59 11.00
C THR A 91 -12.02 5.43 10.90
N PHE A 92 -11.37 4.92 11.92
CA PHE A 92 -9.94 4.66 11.93
C PHE A 92 -9.52 3.59 10.89
N LEU A 93 -10.29 2.49 10.79
CA LEU A 93 -9.93 1.35 9.92
C LEU A 93 -9.92 1.68 8.43
N PRO A 94 -10.96 2.32 7.84
CA PRO A 94 -10.94 2.68 6.43
C PRO A 94 -9.74 3.53 6.04
N PHE A 95 -9.40 4.55 6.84
CA PHE A 95 -8.23 5.39 6.59
C PHE A 95 -6.91 4.63 6.73
N MET A 96 -6.79 3.79 7.75
CA MET A 96 -5.62 2.94 7.95
C MET A 96 -5.43 1.99 6.75
N LEU A 97 -6.49 1.31 6.31
CA LEU A 97 -6.44 0.42 5.14
C LEU A 97 -6.00 1.15 3.88
N PHE A 98 -6.49 2.38 3.67
CA PHE A 98 -6.04 3.21 2.55
C PHE A 98 -4.54 3.55 2.62
N LEU A 99 -3.99 3.79 3.81
CA LEU A 99 -2.53 3.97 3.96
C LEU A 99 -1.76 2.73 3.53
N PHE A 100 -2.28 1.53 3.76
CA PHE A 100 -1.68 0.29 3.25
C PHE A 100 -1.74 0.20 1.72
N ALA A 101 -2.79 0.72 1.07
CA ALA A 101 -2.88 0.75 -0.39
C ALA A 101 -1.75 1.55 -1.04
N PHE A 102 -1.33 2.66 -0.44
CA PHE A 102 -0.21 3.46 -0.94
C PHE A 102 1.13 2.71 -0.94
N MET A 103 1.30 1.78 -0.01
CA MET A 103 2.52 0.97 0.06
C MET A 103 2.60 -0.06 -1.07
N GLY A 104 1.50 -0.74 -1.35
CA GLY A 104 1.41 -1.78 -2.38
C GLY A 104 2.19 -3.05 -2.02
N GLY A 105 2.55 -3.84 -3.04
CA GLY A 105 3.35 -5.06 -2.89
C GLY A 105 4.84 -4.86 -3.18
N CYS A 106 5.58 -5.96 -3.24
CA CYS A 106 7.01 -5.97 -3.59
C CYS A 106 7.26 -5.48 -5.03
N ALA A 107 8.46 -4.98 -5.30
CA ALA A 107 8.89 -4.71 -6.66
C ALA A 107 8.86 -6.00 -7.50
N GLY A 108 8.42 -5.90 -8.76
CA GLY A 108 8.24 -7.08 -9.61
C GLY A 108 7.10 -8.02 -9.18
N SER A 109 6.11 -7.50 -8.44
CA SER A 109 4.82 -8.15 -8.15
C SER A 109 3.70 -7.54 -8.99
N THR A 110 2.50 -8.14 -8.93
CA THR A 110 1.30 -7.64 -9.62
C THR A 110 0.66 -6.43 -8.96
N ALA A 111 0.99 -6.13 -7.69
CA ALA A 111 0.39 -5.03 -6.94
C ALA A 111 0.77 -3.66 -7.52
N GLY A 112 -0.12 -2.71 -7.47
CA GLY A 112 0.11 -1.28 -7.73
C GLY A 112 0.84 -0.56 -6.59
N GLY A 113 0.63 0.73 -6.47
CA GLY A 113 1.21 1.57 -5.42
C GLY A 113 2.70 1.86 -5.56
N MET A 114 3.27 2.51 -4.55
CA MET A 114 4.68 2.95 -4.57
C MET A 114 5.71 1.83 -4.54
N LYS A 115 5.31 0.61 -4.20
CA LYS A 115 6.13 -0.58 -3.92
C LYS A 115 6.87 -0.52 -2.59
N VAL A 116 6.83 -1.66 -1.91
CA VAL A 116 7.41 -1.86 -0.57
C VAL A 116 8.87 -1.45 -0.49
N ILE A 117 9.68 -1.75 -1.52
CA ILE A 117 11.10 -1.40 -1.53
C ILE A 117 11.35 0.11 -1.44
N ARG A 118 10.52 0.93 -2.12
CA ARG A 118 10.66 2.39 -2.06
C ARG A 118 10.29 2.91 -0.68
N VAL A 119 9.23 2.41 -0.08
CA VAL A 119 8.82 2.76 1.29
C VAL A 119 9.93 2.40 2.29
N LEU A 120 10.53 1.21 2.16
CA LEU A 120 11.66 0.78 2.98
C LEU A 120 12.87 1.70 2.83
N LEU A 121 13.18 2.13 1.60
CA LEU A 121 14.28 3.06 1.34
C LEU A 121 14.02 4.46 1.91
N ILE A 122 12.80 4.99 1.75
CA ILE A 122 12.40 6.28 2.33
C ILE A 122 12.52 6.23 3.86
N TYR A 123 12.04 5.16 4.49
CA TYR A 123 12.16 4.96 5.93
C TYR A 123 13.62 4.94 6.39
N LYS A 124 14.48 4.15 5.72
CA LYS A 124 15.91 4.06 6.05
C LYS A 124 16.65 5.39 5.83
N GLN A 125 16.29 6.12 4.78
CA GLN A 125 16.83 7.44 4.52
C GLN A 125 16.41 8.42 5.63
N GLY A 126 15.14 8.43 6.02
CA GLY A 126 14.67 9.27 7.13
C GLY A 126 15.42 8.98 8.43
N MET A 127 15.61 7.70 8.76
CA MET A 127 16.41 7.30 9.93
C MET A 127 17.87 7.74 9.79
N ARG A 128 18.47 7.64 8.59
CA ARG A 128 19.84 8.13 8.35
C ARG A 128 19.97 9.62 8.64
N GLU A 129 19.00 10.44 8.19
CA GLU A 129 19.02 11.88 8.43
C GLU A 129 18.91 12.21 9.94
N ILE A 130 18.08 11.47 10.68
CA ILE A 130 18.00 11.62 12.15
C ILE A 130 19.34 11.30 12.80
N TYR A 131 20.00 10.19 12.41
CA TYR A 131 21.33 9.84 12.94
C TYR A 131 22.40 10.88 12.60
N ARG A 132 22.32 11.50 11.42
CA ARG A 132 23.24 12.58 11.02
C ARG A 132 23.08 13.84 11.86
N LEU A 133 21.86 14.14 12.34
CA LEU A 133 21.67 15.27 13.27
C LEU A 133 22.40 15.03 14.59
N ILE A 134 22.50 13.78 15.05
CA ILE A 134 23.19 13.40 16.29
C ILE A 134 24.70 13.31 16.07
N HIS A 135 25.14 12.77 14.93
CA HIS A 135 26.54 12.52 14.59
C HIS A 135 26.88 13.07 13.20
N PRO A 136 27.07 14.41 13.05
CA PRO A 136 27.18 15.05 11.73
C PRO A 136 28.38 14.59 10.88
N ASN A 137 29.45 14.14 11.52
CA ASN A 137 30.67 13.68 10.82
C ASN A 137 30.70 12.18 10.52
N ALA A 138 29.65 11.42 10.94
CA ALA A 138 29.59 9.99 10.70
C ALA A 138 28.98 9.66 9.34
N VAL A 139 29.54 8.66 8.65
CA VAL A 139 29.03 8.15 7.37
C VAL A 139 28.14 6.93 7.63
N PHE A 140 26.85 7.06 7.34
CA PHE A 140 25.85 6.00 7.49
C PHE A 140 25.44 5.45 6.13
N PRO A 141 26.03 4.35 5.64
CA PRO A 141 25.60 3.73 4.38
C PRO A 141 24.23 3.04 4.55
N ILE A 142 23.31 3.29 3.60
CA ILE A 142 22.04 2.57 3.58
C ILE A 142 22.26 1.22 2.91
N LYS A 143 21.81 0.14 3.58
CA LYS A 143 21.94 -1.23 3.11
C LYS A 143 20.56 -1.89 2.96
N ILE A 144 20.38 -2.67 1.91
CA ILE A 144 19.28 -3.62 1.73
C ILE A 144 19.91 -5.02 1.76
N GLY A 145 19.60 -5.80 2.79
CA GLY A 145 20.35 -7.04 3.03
C GLY A 145 21.85 -6.76 3.21
N ASN A 146 22.66 -7.35 2.35
CA ASN A 146 24.13 -7.21 2.38
C ASN A 146 24.66 -6.17 1.37
N THR A 147 23.81 -5.60 0.53
CA THR A 147 24.21 -4.64 -0.53
C THR A 147 24.01 -3.21 -0.07
N THR A 148 25.01 -2.34 -0.33
CA THR A 148 24.88 -0.90 -0.13
C THR A 148 24.12 -0.28 -1.29
N VAL A 149 23.17 0.60 -0.98
CA VAL A 149 22.39 1.34 -1.98
C VAL A 149 23.14 2.63 -2.31
N SER A 150 23.34 2.92 -3.60
CA SER A 150 23.97 4.16 -4.04
C SER A 150 23.08 5.37 -3.77
N ASP A 151 23.68 6.52 -3.51
CA ASP A 151 22.93 7.77 -3.27
C ASP A 151 22.09 8.16 -4.50
N ARG A 152 22.53 7.85 -5.72
CA ARG A 152 21.76 8.07 -6.96
C ARG A 152 20.42 7.35 -6.96
N VAL A 153 20.37 6.11 -6.45
CA VAL A 153 19.10 5.35 -6.32
C VAL A 153 18.20 6.00 -5.28
N LEU A 154 18.77 6.45 -4.16
CA LEU A 154 18.00 7.14 -3.12
C LEU A 154 17.40 8.45 -3.63
N GLU A 155 18.16 9.25 -4.38
CA GLU A 155 17.69 10.48 -5.02
C GLU A 155 16.54 10.20 -5.99
N SER A 156 16.65 9.12 -6.79
CA SER A 156 15.59 8.72 -7.71
C SER A 156 14.31 8.33 -6.97
N VAL A 157 14.42 7.64 -5.83
CA VAL A 157 13.27 7.25 -4.99
C VAL A 157 12.60 8.50 -4.38
N TRP A 158 13.39 9.47 -3.90
CA TRP A 158 12.86 10.73 -3.40
C TRP A 158 12.19 11.57 -4.49
N GLY A 159 12.81 11.64 -5.67
CA GLY A 159 12.22 12.30 -6.83
C GLY A 159 10.87 11.70 -7.22
N PHE A 160 10.80 10.36 -7.28
CA PHE A 160 9.54 9.65 -7.52
C PHE A 160 8.48 9.97 -6.45
N PHE A 161 8.85 9.88 -5.16
CA PHE A 161 7.92 10.15 -4.07
C PHE A 161 7.39 11.58 -4.11
N SER A 162 8.24 12.55 -4.40
CA SER A 162 7.84 13.97 -4.52
C SER A 162 6.84 14.17 -5.64
N VAL A 163 7.10 13.62 -6.83
CA VAL A 163 6.18 13.72 -7.98
C VAL A 163 4.86 12.99 -7.70
N TYR A 164 4.94 11.81 -7.10
CA TYR A 164 3.76 11.02 -6.73
C TYR A 164 2.86 11.80 -5.75
N LEU A 165 3.44 12.41 -4.72
CA LEU A 165 2.70 13.22 -3.74
C LEU A 165 2.10 14.48 -4.38
N LEU A 166 2.85 15.18 -5.23
CA LEU A 166 2.36 16.37 -5.95
C LEU A 166 1.21 16.01 -6.90
N ALA A 167 1.32 14.89 -7.62
CA ALA A 167 0.26 14.39 -8.49
C ALA A 167 -0.99 14.01 -7.68
N PHE A 168 -0.82 13.30 -6.56
CA PHE A 168 -1.93 12.97 -5.65
C PHE A 168 -2.64 14.23 -5.16
N VAL A 169 -1.90 15.19 -4.61
CA VAL A 169 -2.48 16.44 -4.08
C VAL A 169 -3.13 17.26 -5.21
N GLY A 170 -2.48 17.39 -6.37
CA GLY A 170 -3.03 18.11 -7.51
C GLY A 170 -4.36 17.51 -7.99
N MET A 171 -4.42 16.20 -8.21
CA MET A 171 -5.65 15.53 -8.63
C MET A 171 -6.73 15.58 -7.53
N PHE A 172 -6.36 15.44 -6.28
CA PHE A 172 -7.29 15.58 -5.16
C PHE A 172 -7.94 16.98 -5.12
N MET A 173 -7.15 18.06 -5.32
CA MET A 173 -7.67 19.42 -5.40
C MET A 173 -8.60 19.62 -6.61
N LEU A 174 -8.28 19.01 -7.76
CA LEU A 174 -9.18 19.05 -8.94
C LEU A 174 -10.51 18.35 -8.67
N LEU A 175 -10.51 17.22 -7.95
CA LEU A 175 -11.73 16.52 -7.58
C LEU A 175 -12.58 17.34 -6.57
N LEU A 176 -11.95 17.98 -5.59
CA LEU A 176 -12.66 18.89 -4.69
C LEU A 176 -13.28 20.08 -5.43
N ALA A 177 -12.52 20.68 -6.37
CA ALA A 177 -13.02 21.76 -7.21
C ALA A 177 -14.20 21.33 -8.11
N SER A 178 -14.29 20.04 -8.43
CA SER A 178 -15.44 19.48 -9.17
C SER A 178 -16.71 19.27 -8.34
N GLY A 179 -16.67 19.57 -7.02
CA GLY A 179 -17.80 19.49 -6.10
C GLY A 179 -17.93 18.15 -5.35
N LEU A 180 -16.93 17.27 -5.41
CA LEU A 180 -16.94 16.04 -4.62
C LEU A 180 -16.61 16.34 -3.15
N ASP A 181 -17.18 15.56 -2.23
CA ASP A 181 -16.85 15.62 -0.83
C ASP A 181 -15.43 15.11 -0.54
N PHE A 182 -14.85 15.52 0.57
CA PHE A 182 -13.47 15.24 0.96
C PHE A 182 -13.16 13.73 0.94
N THR A 183 -14.01 12.90 1.55
CA THR A 183 -13.81 11.46 1.68
C THR A 183 -13.84 10.77 0.32
N THR A 184 -14.82 11.13 -0.52
CA THR A 184 -14.93 10.60 -1.89
C THR A 184 -13.74 11.03 -2.75
N ALA A 185 -13.37 12.32 -2.77
CA ALA A 185 -12.26 12.82 -3.56
C ALA A 185 -10.91 12.20 -3.14
N TYR A 186 -10.63 12.17 -1.83
CA TYR A 186 -9.41 11.56 -1.28
C TYR A 186 -9.28 10.08 -1.67
N SER A 187 -10.35 9.31 -1.43
CA SER A 187 -10.32 7.89 -1.68
C SER A 187 -10.36 7.55 -3.18
N ALA A 188 -11.05 8.33 -4.00
CA ALA A 188 -11.06 8.14 -5.44
C ALA A 188 -9.67 8.29 -6.05
N VAL A 189 -8.96 9.39 -5.71
CA VAL A 189 -7.59 9.59 -6.19
C VAL A 189 -6.67 8.50 -5.66
N GLY A 190 -6.75 8.18 -4.36
CA GLY A 190 -5.92 7.12 -3.76
C GLY A 190 -6.15 5.75 -4.36
N ALA A 191 -7.41 5.40 -4.66
CA ALA A 191 -7.74 4.14 -5.33
C ALA A 191 -7.22 4.10 -6.76
N CYS A 192 -7.38 5.19 -7.53
CA CYS A 192 -7.00 5.23 -8.94
C CYS A 192 -5.48 5.31 -9.14
N ILE A 193 -4.76 6.13 -8.38
CA ILE A 193 -3.29 6.26 -8.51
C ILE A 193 -2.55 4.97 -8.10
N ASN A 194 -3.17 4.15 -7.23
CA ASN A 194 -2.65 2.85 -6.84
C ASN A 194 -3.23 1.69 -7.67
N ASN A 195 -4.14 1.95 -8.60
CA ASN A 195 -4.88 0.94 -9.36
C ASN A 195 -5.60 -0.09 -8.45
N LEU A 196 -6.13 0.37 -7.31
CA LEU A 196 -6.87 -0.45 -6.34
C LEU A 196 -8.30 -0.75 -6.79
N GLY A 197 -9.03 0.26 -7.28
CA GLY A 197 -10.43 0.18 -7.71
C GLY A 197 -11.41 0.78 -6.70
N PRO A 198 -11.83 0.08 -5.62
CA PRO A 198 -12.82 0.61 -4.69
C PRO A 198 -12.27 1.77 -3.86
N GLY A 199 -13.09 2.82 -3.67
CA GLY A 199 -12.82 3.95 -2.80
C GLY A 199 -13.70 3.94 -1.55
N MET A 200 -14.05 5.13 -1.09
CA MET A 200 -15.00 5.36 0.02
C MET A 200 -16.08 6.36 -0.42
N GLY A 201 -17.18 6.42 0.31
CA GLY A 201 -18.28 7.34 -0.01
C GLY A 201 -18.96 6.99 -1.33
N GLN A 202 -19.09 7.97 -2.24
CA GLN A 202 -19.78 7.77 -3.51
C GLN A 202 -19.10 6.79 -4.47
N VAL A 203 -17.81 6.52 -4.26
CA VAL A 203 -16.98 5.63 -5.10
C VAL A 203 -16.66 4.28 -4.44
N ALA A 204 -17.38 3.93 -3.39
CA ALA A 204 -17.16 2.66 -2.68
C ALA A 204 -17.45 1.44 -3.56
N ALA A 205 -18.53 1.47 -4.35
CA ALA A 205 -18.94 0.36 -5.21
C ALA A 205 -18.62 0.58 -6.69
N HIS A 206 -18.81 1.80 -7.19
CA HIS A 206 -18.60 2.16 -8.60
C HIS A 206 -18.43 3.67 -8.80
N TYR A 207 -17.85 4.07 -9.92
CA TYR A 207 -17.58 5.48 -10.29
C TYR A 207 -18.67 6.10 -11.16
N GLY A 208 -19.85 5.46 -11.29
CA GLY A 208 -20.92 5.92 -12.16
C GLY A 208 -21.53 7.26 -11.74
N ASN A 209 -21.60 7.53 -10.44
CA ASN A 209 -22.29 8.66 -9.85
C ASN A 209 -21.50 9.98 -9.84
N ILE A 210 -20.20 9.95 -10.12
CA ILE A 210 -19.37 11.15 -10.16
C ILE A 210 -19.43 11.82 -11.54
N ASN A 211 -19.11 13.12 -11.58
CA ASN A 211 -19.15 13.90 -12.82
C ASN A 211 -18.05 13.46 -13.82
N ASP A 212 -18.27 13.75 -15.11
CA ASP A 212 -17.37 13.27 -16.16
C ASP A 212 -15.98 13.92 -16.09
N PHE A 213 -15.86 15.16 -15.61
CA PHE A 213 -14.58 15.81 -15.38
C PHE A 213 -13.76 15.01 -14.35
N ALA A 214 -14.36 14.63 -13.23
CA ALA A 214 -13.69 13.80 -12.22
C ALA A 214 -13.26 12.45 -12.79
N LYS A 215 -14.09 11.80 -13.63
CA LYS A 215 -13.72 10.54 -14.29
C LYS A 215 -12.47 10.69 -15.16
N TRP A 216 -12.35 11.78 -15.94
CA TRP A 216 -11.15 12.03 -16.74
C TRP A 216 -9.91 12.23 -15.90
N VAL A 217 -10.00 13.00 -14.80
CA VAL A 217 -8.88 13.17 -13.86
C VAL A 217 -8.45 11.82 -13.28
N LEU A 218 -9.40 10.95 -12.90
CA LEU A 218 -9.12 9.63 -12.36
C LEU A 218 -8.55 8.66 -13.41
N CYS A 219 -9.01 8.73 -14.66
CA CYS A 219 -8.39 7.98 -15.76
C CYS A 219 -6.91 8.37 -15.95
N PHE A 220 -6.59 9.66 -15.83
CA PHE A 220 -5.20 10.11 -15.86
C PHE A 220 -4.41 9.60 -14.65
N ALA A 221 -5.03 9.57 -13.45
CA ALA A 221 -4.40 9.02 -12.24
C ALA A 221 -3.99 7.56 -12.39
N MET A 222 -4.77 6.75 -13.12
CA MET A 222 -4.47 5.32 -13.36
C MET A 222 -3.28 5.10 -14.31
N LEU A 223 -2.87 6.12 -15.07
CA LEU A 223 -1.74 6.05 -16.01
C LEU A 223 -0.41 6.43 -15.37
N LEU A 224 -0.43 7.01 -14.17
CA LEU A 224 0.74 7.44 -13.42
C LEU A 224 1.32 6.30 -12.58
#